data_d8c790ff875a513c5ff59eb6987c9da0
#
_entry.id   d8c790ff875a513c5ff59eb6987c9da0
#
_cell.length_a   1.000
_cell.length_b   1.000
_cell.length_c   1.000
_cell.angle_alpha   90.00
_cell.angle_beta   90.00
_cell.angle_gamma   90.00
#
_symmetry.space_group_name_H-M   'P 1'
#
loop_
_entity.id
_entity.type
_entity.pdbx_description
1 polymer ?
#
loop_
_entity_poly.entity_id
_entity_poly.type
_entity_poly.pdbx_seq_one_letter_code
_entity_poly.pdbx_strand_id
1 'polypeptide(L)'
;MRRVDIIKRAGKNIRLAKGRTILTSLAIAVGATTVALAIAAGKGGNAYVESLANKLGDQNALTISRLIKNKKDPYAPNRVESTREDAVRKKAEIDAESHSFKKEDLDKILKIKGVRNVSPAVPVNIETVQVENGVKYDGNIATKNDEQEMGLSAGKLSKNNQIDNGKVIAPKAYVEPFGGKNPADIVGKKVVFEMKDAEGKTFEKTFEIQAVDAGKTDTNFNYHGNFWMNNSDGLEIAKKQNSGEMRF
;
A
#
# COMPACT_ATOMS: atom_id res chain seq x y z
N MET A 1 8.34 -66.29 -27.51
CA MET A 1 7.16 -65.83 -26.74
C MET A 1 6.66 -64.50 -27.31
N ARG A 2 5.40 -64.45 -27.75
CA ARG A 2 4.86 -63.19 -28.26
C ARG A 2 4.59 -62.20 -27.15
N ARG A 3 4.98 -60.96 -27.30
CA ARG A 3 4.80 -59.90 -26.26
C ARG A 3 3.35 -59.82 -25.74
N VAL A 4 2.38 -60.15 -26.60
CA VAL A 4 0.95 -60.21 -26.26
C VAL A 4 0.63 -61.28 -25.21
N ASP A 5 1.33 -62.43 -25.22
CA ASP A 5 1.12 -63.50 -24.20
C ASP A 5 1.61 -63.12 -22.81
N ILE A 6 2.68 -62.32 -22.76
CA ILE A 6 3.21 -61.79 -21.48
C ILE A 6 2.20 -60.82 -20.88
N ILE A 7 1.64 -59.91 -21.68
CA ILE A 7 0.63 -58.93 -21.24
C ILE A 7 -0.65 -59.64 -20.76
N LYS A 8 -1.11 -60.68 -21.51
CA LYS A 8 -2.29 -61.46 -21.12
C LYS A 8 -2.08 -62.20 -19.79
N ARG A 9 -0.91 -62.79 -19.58
CA ARG A 9 -0.58 -63.51 -18.32
C ARG A 9 -0.46 -62.52 -17.16
N ALA A 10 0.18 -61.34 -17.33
CA ALA A 10 0.25 -60.30 -16.34
C ALA A 10 -1.15 -59.79 -15.97
N GLY A 11 -2.02 -59.52 -16.92
CA GLY A 11 -3.41 -59.13 -16.68
C GLY A 11 -4.24 -60.17 -15.91
N LYS A 12 -4.04 -61.45 -16.19
CA LYS A 12 -4.71 -62.54 -15.45
C LYS A 12 -4.23 -62.59 -13.99
N ASN A 13 -2.93 -62.45 -13.75
CA ASN A 13 -2.36 -62.46 -12.39
C ASN A 13 -2.84 -61.26 -11.55
N ILE A 14 -2.94 -60.09 -12.17
CA ILE A 14 -3.50 -58.90 -11.53
C ILE A 14 -4.97 -59.11 -11.14
N ARG A 15 -5.75 -59.76 -12.03
CA ARG A 15 -7.15 -60.09 -11.74
C ARG A 15 -7.32 -61.08 -10.59
N LEU A 16 -6.42 -62.05 -10.44
CA LEU A 16 -6.43 -63.05 -9.34
C LEU A 16 -6.03 -62.44 -7.99
N ALA A 17 -5.20 -61.40 -7.99
CA ALA A 17 -4.73 -60.71 -6.78
C ALA A 17 -5.33 -59.32 -6.58
N LYS A 18 -6.60 -59.11 -6.96
CA LYS A 18 -7.28 -57.81 -6.99
C LYS A 18 -7.11 -57.03 -5.68
N GLY A 19 -7.32 -57.66 -4.52
CA GLY A 19 -7.26 -56.98 -3.22
C GLY A 19 -5.87 -56.42 -2.95
N ARG A 20 -4.81 -57.22 -3.19
CA ARG A 20 -3.42 -56.77 -2.96
C ARG A 20 -3.05 -55.66 -3.94
N THR A 21 -3.44 -55.76 -5.23
CA THR A 21 -3.12 -54.74 -6.21
C THR A 21 -3.80 -53.41 -5.91
N ILE A 22 -5.06 -53.45 -5.50
CA ILE A 22 -5.79 -52.25 -5.10
C ILE A 22 -5.12 -51.61 -3.88
N LEU A 23 -4.79 -52.39 -2.87
CA LEU A 23 -4.19 -51.89 -1.63
C LEU A 23 -2.83 -51.23 -1.87
N THR A 24 -1.98 -51.87 -2.67
CA THR A 24 -0.65 -51.32 -3.03
C THR A 24 -0.77 -50.08 -3.91
N SER A 25 -1.69 -50.08 -4.89
CA SER A 25 -1.92 -48.87 -5.72
C SER A 25 -2.44 -47.69 -4.89
N LEU A 26 -3.30 -47.97 -3.93
CA LEU A 26 -3.85 -46.92 -3.04
C LEU A 26 -2.76 -46.36 -2.11
N ALA A 27 -1.90 -47.22 -1.58
CA ALA A 27 -0.76 -46.79 -0.75
C ALA A 27 0.21 -45.89 -1.56
N ILE A 28 0.53 -46.26 -2.79
CA ILE A 28 1.40 -45.47 -3.68
C ILE A 28 0.71 -44.14 -4.05
N ALA A 29 -0.59 -44.16 -4.36
CA ALA A 29 -1.34 -42.98 -4.69
C ALA A 29 -1.37 -41.95 -3.53
N VAL A 30 -1.62 -42.44 -2.30
CA VAL A 30 -1.60 -41.58 -1.10
C VAL A 30 -0.19 -41.00 -0.87
N GLY A 31 0.85 -41.81 -0.97
CA GLY A 31 2.24 -41.34 -0.81
C GLY A 31 2.60 -40.30 -1.88
N ALA A 32 2.30 -40.56 -3.12
CA ALA A 32 2.58 -39.61 -4.21
C ALA A 32 1.79 -38.28 -4.06
N THR A 33 0.51 -38.39 -3.66
CA THR A 33 -0.32 -37.20 -3.41
C THR A 33 0.21 -36.36 -2.26
N THR A 34 0.65 -37.00 -1.16
CA THR A 34 1.23 -36.29 -0.01
C THR A 34 2.48 -35.52 -0.40
N VAL A 35 3.39 -36.13 -1.18
CA VAL A 35 4.60 -35.45 -1.64
C VAL A 35 4.24 -34.28 -2.59
N ALA A 36 3.31 -34.51 -3.51
CA ALA A 36 2.86 -33.47 -4.43
C ALA A 36 2.24 -32.26 -3.69
N LEU A 37 1.39 -32.52 -2.69
CA LEU A 37 0.80 -31.48 -1.84
C LEU A 37 1.85 -30.73 -1.04
N ALA A 38 2.86 -31.42 -0.46
CA ALA A 38 3.93 -30.78 0.28
C ALA A 38 4.74 -29.82 -0.61
N ILE A 39 5.08 -30.24 -1.84
CA ILE A 39 5.78 -29.39 -2.81
C ILE A 39 4.89 -28.20 -3.26
N ALA A 40 3.61 -28.46 -3.52
CA ALA A 40 2.67 -27.41 -3.91
C ALA A 40 2.47 -26.36 -2.81
N ALA A 41 2.33 -26.82 -1.55
CA ALA A 41 2.20 -25.94 -0.39
C ALA A 41 3.48 -25.10 -0.17
N GLY A 42 4.67 -25.73 -0.31
CA GLY A 42 5.94 -25.01 -0.20
C GLY A 42 6.11 -23.94 -1.27
N LYS A 43 5.85 -24.25 -2.53
CA LYS A 43 5.91 -23.28 -3.64
C LYS A 43 4.83 -22.20 -3.54
N GLY A 44 3.62 -22.59 -3.18
CA GLY A 44 2.52 -21.64 -2.98
C GLY A 44 2.78 -20.69 -1.81
N GLY A 45 3.32 -21.21 -0.70
CA GLY A 45 3.72 -20.41 0.45
C GLY A 45 4.80 -19.38 0.11
N ASN A 46 5.85 -19.82 -0.58
CA ASN A 46 6.91 -18.90 -1.03
C ASN A 46 6.39 -17.83 -1.97
N ALA A 47 5.60 -18.19 -2.96
CA ALA A 47 4.99 -17.22 -3.89
C ALA A 47 4.05 -16.23 -3.17
N TYR A 48 3.34 -16.69 -2.15
CA TYR A 48 2.50 -15.84 -1.32
C TYR A 48 3.32 -14.85 -0.50
N VAL A 49 4.40 -15.30 0.18
CA VAL A 49 5.30 -14.44 0.95
C VAL A 49 6.00 -13.42 0.04
N GLU A 50 6.47 -13.83 -1.14
CA GLU A 50 7.07 -12.93 -2.12
C GLU A 50 6.05 -11.89 -2.62
N SER A 51 4.82 -12.30 -2.89
CA SER A 51 3.71 -11.39 -3.24
C SER A 51 3.39 -10.40 -2.11
N LEU A 52 3.45 -10.83 -0.85
CA LEU A 52 3.27 -9.93 0.29
C LEU A 52 4.44 -8.97 0.43
N ALA A 53 5.68 -9.44 0.32
CA ALA A 53 6.87 -8.60 0.39
C ALA A 53 6.87 -7.52 -0.69
N ASN A 54 6.51 -7.87 -1.93
CA ASN A 54 6.39 -6.91 -3.04
C ASN A 54 5.26 -5.90 -2.85
N LYS A 55 4.20 -6.26 -2.12
CA LYS A 55 3.09 -5.34 -1.78
C LYS A 55 3.43 -4.38 -0.64
N LEU A 56 4.33 -4.77 0.26
CA LEU A 56 4.79 -3.92 1.35
C LEU A 56 5.77 -2.82 0.91
N GLY A 57 6.17 -2.82 -0.36
CA GLY A 57 7.09 -1.88 -0.96
C GLY A 57 8.29 -2.57 -1.61
N ASP A 58 9.18 -1.79 -2.21
CA ASP A 58 10.42 -2.32 -2.77
C ASP A 58 11.28 -2.93 -1.65
N GLN A 59 11.67 -4.19 -1.82
CA GLN A 59 12.55 -4.91 -0.88
C GLN A 59 13.92 -4.22 -0.71
N ASN A 60 14.31 -3.37 -1.62
CA ASN A 60 15.53 -2.57 -1.58
C ASN A 60 15.29 -1.15 -1.04
N ALA A 61 14.05 -0.80 -0.69
CA ALA A 61 13.73 0.49 -0.12
C ALA A 61 13.98 0.50 1.39
N LEU A 62 14.68 1.53 1.84
CA LEU A 62 14.88 1.80 3.26
C LEU A 62 14.08 3.04 3.65
N THR A 63 13.27 2.92 4.68
CA THR A 63 12.61 4.08 5.28
C THR A 63 13.56 4.74 6.26
N ILE A 64 13.89 6.00 6.00
CA ILE A 64 14.75 6.80 6.87
C ILE A 64 13.85 7.77 7.63
N SER A 65 13.89 7.72 8.94
CA SER A 65 13.24 8.68 9.82
C SER A 65 14.26 9.42 10.68
N ARG A 66 13.99 10.67 10.99
CA ARG A 66 14.86 11.46 11.85
C ARG A 66 14.66 11.04 13.30
N LEU A 67 15.71 10.57 13.94
CA LEU A 67 15.69 10.30 15.38
C LEU A 67 15.82 11.60 16.16
N ILE A 68 14.77 11.96 16.89
CA ILE A 68 14.87 13.03 17.88
C ILE A 68 15.59 12.48 19.10
N LYS A 69 16.78 12.96 19.34
CA LYS A 69 17.40 12.79 20.65
C LYS A 69 16.66 13.72 21.63
N ASN A 70 15.55 13.25 22.18
CA ASN A 70 15.00 13.89 23.36
C ASN A 70 16.07 13.85 24.44
N LYS A 71 16.66 15.01 24.75
CA LYS A 71 17.60 15.15 25.86
C LYS A 71 16.94 15.00 27.25
N LYS A 72 15.62 14.82 27.27
CA LYS A 72 14.87 14.61 28.51
C LYS A 72 14.63 13.12 28.71
N ASP A 73 14.94 12.68 29.92
CA ASP A 73 14.58 11.34 30.39
C ASP A 73 13.10 11.10 30.13
N PRO A 74 12.73 10.00 29.40
CA PRO A 74 11.33 9.66 29.15
C PRO A 74 10.51 9.50 30.43
N TYR A 75 11.17 9.27 31.57
CA TYR A 75 10.55 9.08 32.89
C TYR A 75 10.59 10.32 33.74
N ALA A 76 11.20 11.43 33.29
CA ALA A 76 11.21 12.67 34.04
C ALA A 76 9.79 13.29 34.07
N PRO A 77 9.28 13.68 35.24
CA PRO A 77 7.97 14.31 35.35
C PRO A 77 7.94 15.62 34.55
N ASN A 78 7.00 15.73 33.61
CA ASN A 78 6.78 16.95 32.86
C ASN A 78 6.09 18.00 33.75
N ARG A 79 6.69 19.17 33.86
CA ARG A 79 6.05 20.31 34.53
C ARG A 79 4.88 20.80 33.67
N VAL A 80 3.68 20.72 34.21
CA VAL A 80 2.46 21.22 33.56
C VAL A 80 2.37 22.72 33.81
N GLU A 81 2.92 23.51 32.91
CA GLU A 81 2.91 24.98 33.00
C GLU A 81 2.03 25.66 31.93
N SER A 82 1.25 24.93 31.16
CA SER A 82 0.42 25.54 30.12
C SER A 82 -0.92 24.89 30.04
N THR A 83 -1.90 25.66 29.56
CA THR A 83 -3.23 25.12 29.18
C THR A 83 -3.05 23.94 28.25
N ARG A 84 -3.93 22.97 28.36
CA ARG A 84 -3.88 21.71 27.57
C ARG A 84 -3.74 21.97 26.05
N GLU A 85 -4.28 23.08 25.56
CA GLU A 85 -4.18 23.50 24.16
C GLU A 85 -2.77 23.95 23.75
N ASP A 86 -2.09 24.74 24.60
CA ASP A 86 -0.71 25.18 24.33
C ASP A 86 0.29 24.02 24.37
N ALA A 87 0.06 23.05 25.27
CA ALA A 87 0.89 21.84 25.35
C ALA A 87 0.73 20.95 24.11
N VAL A 88 -0.50 20.79 23.60
CA VAL A 88 -0.79 20.03 22.38
C VAL A 88 -0.20 20.74 21.16
N ARG A 89 -0.37 22.06 21.04
CA ARG A 89 0.18 22.85 19.94
C ARG A 89 1.71 22.83 19.93
N LYS A 90 2.35 23.04 21.07
CA LYS A 90 3.81 23.00 21.20
C LYS A 90 4.38 21.60 20.93
N LYS A 91 3.66 20.55 21.31
CA LYS A 91 4.04 19.18 21.00
C LYS A 91 3.93 18.91 19.50
N ALA A 92 2.86 19.37 18.85
CA ALA A 92 2.66 19.23 17.41
C ALA A 92 3.73 20.02 16.61
N GLU A 93 4.11 21.23 17.05
CA GLU A 93 5.20 22.01 16.44
C GLU A 93 6.56 21.32 16.58
N ILE A 94 6.88 20.80 17.77
CA ILE A 94 8.13 20.06 18.02
C ILE A 94 8.15 18.76 17.21
N ASP A 95 7.05 18.03 17.13
CA ASP A 95 6.95 16.81 16.37
C ASP A 95 7.08 17.10 14.86
N ALA A 96 6.47 18.15 14.35
CA ALA A 96 6.59 18.55 12.93
C ALA A 96 8.02 18.99 12.56
N GLU A 97 8.68 19.78 13.40
CA GLU A 97 10.03 20.26 13.13
C GLU A 97 11.09 19.17 13.25
N SER A 98 10.86 18.22 14.13
CA SER A 98 11.84 17.17 14.45
C SER A 98 11.81 15.96 13.52
N HIS A 99 10.67 15.70 12.85
CA HIS A 99 10.51 14.58 11.94
C HIS A 99 10.70 14.94 10.45
N SER A 100 10.90 16.23 10.14
CA SER A 100 11.02 16.67 8.75
C SER A 100 12.47 16.69 8.25
N PHE A 101 12.67 16.27 7.01
CA PHE A 101 13.92 16.43 6.27
C PHE A 101 13.86 17.72 5.43
N LYS A 102 15.00 18.42 5.35
CA LYS A 102 15.16 19.54 4.42
C LYS A 102 15.68 19.03 3.08
N LYS A 103 15.51 19.81 2.02
CA LYS A 103 16.02 19.47 0.70
C LYS A 103 17.53 19.13 0.70
N GLU A 104 18.30 19.86 1.51
CA GLU A 104 19.74 19.61 1.66
C GLU A 104 20.06 18.22 2.25
N ASP A 105 19.19 17.69 3.11
CA ASP A 105 19.35 16.37 3.69
C ASP A 105 19.07 15.28 2.63
N LEU A 106 18.07 15.49 1.75
CA LEU A 106 17.80 14.61 0.62
C LEU A 106 18.98 14.57 -0.35
N ASP A 107 19.59 15.73 -0.65
CA ASP A 107 20.80 15.81 -1.50
C ASP A 107 22.01 15.09 -0.90
N LYS A 108 22.12 15.08 0.44
CA LYS A 108 23.17 14.30 1.14
C LYS A 108 22.91 12.81 1.04
N ILE A 109 21.64 12.38 1.22
CA ILE A 109 21.24 10.97 1.13
C ILE A 109 21.49 10.45 -0.30
N LEU A 110 21.14 11.20 -1.33
CA LEU A 110 21.40 10.84 -2.73
C LEU A 110 22.87 10.63 -3.06
N LYS A 111 23.79 11.27 -2.34
CA LYS A 111 25.24 11.10 -2.52
C LYS A 111 25.81 9.83 -1.88
N ILE A 112 25.02 9.10 -1.11
CA ILE A 112 25.46 7.86 -0.46
C ILE A 112 25.60 6.77 -1.54
N LYS A 113 26.75 6.11 -1.57
CA LYS A 113 27.01 5.02 -2.52
C LYS A 113 25.97 3.90 -2.35
N GLY A 114 25.26 3.58 -3.40
CA GLY A 114 24.23 2.54 -3.42
C GLY A 114 22.81 3.09 -3.39
N VAL A 115 22.59 4.36 -3.03
CA VAL A 115 21.29 5.02 -3.13
C VAL A 115 21.06 5.41 -4.59
N ARG A 116 19.95 4.95 -5.17
CA ARG A 116 19.56 5.24 -6.56
C ARG A 116 18.53 6.36 -6.64
N ASN A 117 17.62 6.38 -5.70
CA ASN A 117 16.53 7.35 -5.65
C ASN A 117 16.16 7.65 -4.20
N VAL A 118 15.63 8.84 -3.96
CA VAL A 118 15.06 9.25 -2.67
C VAL A 118 13.65 9.78 -2.94
N SER A 119 12.66 9.09 -2.42
CA SER A 119 11.26 9.52 -2.52
C SER A 119 10.79 10.01 -1.16
N PRO A 120 10.61 11.32 -0.98
CA PRO A 120 10.12 11.85 0.28
C PRO A 120 8.65 11.50 0.48
N ALA A 121 8.28 11.10 1.69
CA ALA A 121 6.89 11.02 2.10
C ALA A 121 6.42 12.43 2.41
N VAL A 122 5.50 12.96 1.61
CA VAL A 122 4.99 14.31 1.77
C VAL A 122 3.70 14.24 2.59
N PRO A 123 3.67 14.78 3.81
CA PRO A 123 2.45 14.85 4.60
C PRO A 123 1.49 15.88 3.96
N VAL A 124 0.30 15.44 3.62
CA VAL A 124 -0.79 16.28 3.13
C VAL A 124 -1.99 16.05 4.03
N ASN A 125 -2.55 17.12 4.58
CA ASN A 125 -3.73 17.07 5.42
C ASN A 125 -4.95 17.57 4.65
N ILE A 126 -6.04 16.81 4.68
CA ILE A 126 -7.33 17.20 4.13
C ILE A 126 -8.38 17.27 5.23
N GLU A 127 -9.30 18.20 5.12
CA GLU A 127 -10.44 18.33 6.04
C GLU A 127 -11.61 17.48 5.54
N THR A 128 -11.97 17.68 4.28
CA THR A 128 -13.09 16.94 3.66
C THR A 128 -12.80 16.64 2.19
N VAL A 129 -13.53 15.65 1.69
CA VAL A 129 -13.53 15.23 0.29
C VAL A 129 -14.97 15.15 -0.21
N GLN A 130 -15.21 15.65 -1.42
CA GLN A 130 -16.53 15.56 -2.07
C GLN A 130 -16.38 15.35 -3.58
N VAL A 131 -17.35 14.68 -4.20
CA VAL A 131 -17.46 14.60 -5.66
C VAL A 131 -18.39 15.68 -6.14
N GLU A 132 -17.91 16.54 -7.07
CA GLU A 132 -18.67 17.67 -7.63
C GLU A 132 -19.30 18.51 -6.51
N ASN A 133 -20.63 18.68 -6.52
CA ASN A 133 -21.39 19.40 -5.49
C ASN A 133 -22.11 18.43 -4.53
N GLY A 134 -21.56 17.22 -4.35
CA GLY A 134 -22.13 16.18 -3.53
C GLY A 134 -21.94 16.39 -2.02
N VAL A 135 -22.21 15.34 -1.28
CA VAL A 135 -22.00 15.31 0.19
C VAL A 135 -20.49 15.33 0.48
N LYS A 136 -20.10 16.03 1.54
CA LYS A 136 -18.73 16.03 2.08
C LYS A 136 -18.53 14.82 2.97
N TYR A 137 -17.40 14.16 2.80
CA TYR A 137 -16.96 13.02 3.59
C TYR A 137 -15.61 13.31 4.24
N ASP A 138 -15.36 12.68 5.37
CA ASP A 138 -14.00 12.61 5.92
C ASP A 138 -13.13 11.80 4.96
N GLY A 139 -11.85 12.12 4.87
CA GLY A 139 -10.93 11.39 4.02
C GLY A 139 -9.50 11.54 4.48
N ASN A 140 -8.67 10.64 3.99
CA ASN A 140 -7.22 10.72 4.14
C ASN A 140 -6.58 10.67 2.77
N ILE A 141 -5.46 11.36 2.62
CA ILE A 141 -4.69 11.37 1.39
C ILE A 141 -3.22 11.10 1.69
N ALA A 142 -2.57 10.39 0.81
CA ALA A 142 -1.14 10.13 0.88
C ALA A 142 -0.50 10.28 -0.49
N THR A 143 0.79 10.55 -0.51
CA THR A 143 1.55 10.54 -1.75
C THR A 143 2.02 9.12 -2.06
N LYS A 144 1.85 8.71 -3.33
CA LYS A 144 2.29 7.41 -3.82
C LYS A 144 3.77 7.46 -4.20
N ASN A 145 4.54 6.52 -3.67
CA ASN A 145 5.88 6.28 -4.17
C ASN A 145 5.81 5.58 -5.55
N ASP A 146 6.67 5.97 -6.50
CA ASP A 146 6.69 5.42 -7.86
C ASP A 146 6.91 3.91 -7.90
N GLU A 147 7.69 3.38 -6.97
CA GLU A 147 8.01 1.96 -6.87
C GLU A 147 6.92 1.13 -6.18
N GLN A 148 5.95 1.78 -5.54
CA GLN A 148 4.86 1.08 -4.85
C GLN A 148 3.85 0.53 -5.84
N GLU A 149 3.75 -0.79 -5.95
CA GLU A 149 2.70 -1.43 -6.73
C GLU A 149 1.36 -1.37 -5.98
N MET A 150 0.34 -0.92 -6.69
CA MET A 150 -1.03 -0.86 -6.16
C MET A 150 -1.95 -1.77 -6.96
N GLY A 151 -2.70 -2.61 -6.25
CA GLY A 151 -3.80 -3.35 -6.87
C GLY A 151 -4.94 -2.39 -7.22
N LEU A 152 -5.38 -2.38 -8.46
CA LEU A 152 -6.49 -1.56 -8.93
C LEU A 152 -7.72 -2.42 -9.20
N SER A 153 -8.91 -1.93 -8.83
CA SER A 153 -10.19 -2.53 -9.17
C SER A 153 -10.80 -1.91 -10.45
N ALA A 154 -10.43 -0.67 -10.79
CA ALA A 154 -10.81 0.00 -12.01
C ALA A 154 -9.81 1.10 -12.37
N GLY A 155 -9.81 1.55 -13.63
CA GLY A 155 -8.88 2.56 -14.11
C GLY A 155 -7.50 1.97 -14.44
N LYS A 156 -6.57 2.84 -14.81
CA LYS A 156 -5.18 2.49 -15.16
C LYS A 156 -4.24 3.58 -14.73
N LEU A 157 -3.06 3.22 -14.27
CA LEU A 157 -1.95 4.14 -14.06
C LEU A 157 -1.21 4.38 -15.38
N SER A 158 -0.51 5.50 -15.46
CA SER A 158 0.32 5.84 -16.60
C SER A 158 1.55 4.94 -16.70
N LYS A 159 2.35 5.13 -17.75
CA LYS A 159 3.63 4.43 -17.89
C LYS A 159 4.46 4.60 -16.61
N ASN A 160 5.14 3.53 -16.19
CA ASN A 160 5.92 3.48 -14.95
C ASN A 160 5.10 3.51 -13.66
N ASN A 161 3.85 3.04 -13.68
CA ASN A 161 3.04 2.89 -12.46
C ASN A 161 2.76 4.23 -11.73
N GLN A 162 2.69 5.34 -12.48
CA GLN A 162 2.55 6.69 -11.94
C GLN A 162 1.12 7.21 -12.01
N ILE A 163 0.77 8.04 -11.04
CA ILE A 163 -0.46 8.85 -11.04
C ILE A 163 -0.14 10.13 -11.79
N ASP A 164 -0.98 10.49 -12.77
CA ASP A 164 -0.82 11.73 -13.53
C ASP A 164 -1.03 12.96 -12.65
N ASN A 165 -0.43 14.08 -13.02
CA ASN A 165 -0.65 15.36 -12.31
C ASN A 165 -2.12 15.76 -12.34
N GLY A 166 -2.63 16.26 -11.23
CA GLY A 166 -4.03 16.62 -11.08
C GLY A 166 -4.98 15.43 -10.99
N LYS A 167 -4.47 14.22 -10.82
CA LYS A 167 -5.27 12.99 -10.66
C LYS A 167 -4.98 12.27 -9.36
N VAL A 168 -5.93 11.41 -8.96
CA VAL A 168 -5.84 10.62 -7.73
C VAL A 168 -6.35 9.20 -7.95
N ILE A 169 -5.89 8.27 -7.12
CA ILE A 169 -6.52 6.96 -6.94
C ILE A 169 -7.49 7.08 -5.78
N ALA A 170 -8.74 6.71 -6.01
CA ALA A 170 -9.77 6.71 -4.96
C ALA A 170 -9.82 5.35 -4.24
N PRO A 171 -10.06 5.32 -2.92
CA PRO A 171 -10.33 4.08 -2.20
C PRO A 171 -11.64 3.46 -2.67
N LYS A 172 -11.69 2.14 -2.76
CA LYS A 172 -12.91 1.40 -3.13
C LYS A 172 -14.11 1.72 -2.25
N ALA A 173 -13.88 2.07 -0.98
CA ALA A 173 -14.93 2.44 -0.03
C ALA A 173 -15.74 3.68 -0.47
N TYR A 174 -15.19 4.52 -1.35
CA TYR A 174 -15.86 5.72 -1.85
C TYR A 174 -16.70 5.50 -3.12
N VAL A 175 -16.74 4.27 -3.65
CA VAL A 175 -17.52 3.99 -4.86
C VAL A 175 -19.00 4.31 -4.67
N GLU A 176 -19.62 3.77 -3.64
CA GLU A 176 -21.03 4.00 -3.33
C GLU A 176 -21.31 5.44 -2.86
N PRO A 177 -20.56 6.02 -1.91
CA PRO A 177 -20.67 7.43 -1.53
C PRO A 177 -20.60 8.40 -2.70
N PHE A 178 -19.80 8.10 -3.71
CA PHE A 178 -19.66 8.93 -4.91
C PHE A 178 -20.64 8.56 -6.03
N GLY A 179 -21.70 7.81 -5.69
CA GLY A 179 -22.80 7.49 -6.60
C GLY A 179 -22.46 6.46 -7.68
N GLY A 180 -21.43 5.64 -7.46
CA GLY A 180 -21.11 4.49 -8.31
C GLY A 180 -21.73 3.19 -7.77
N LYS A 181 -22.06 2.27 -8.65
CA LYS A 181 -22.39 0.88 -8.30
C LYS A 181 -21.17 -0.04 -8.45
N ASN A 182 -20.32 0.29 -9.40
CA ASN A 182 -19.08 -0.43 -9.68
C ASN A 182 -17.89 0.53 -9.60
N PRO A 183 -16.69 0.05 -9.32
CA PRO A 183 -15.49 0.89 -9.26
C PRO A 183 -15.24 1.72 -10.53
N ALA A 184 -15.61 1.21 -11.71
CA ALA A 184 -15.47 1.92 -12.97
C ALA A 184 -16.35 3.16 -13.09
N ASP A 185 -17.47 3.22 -12.36
CA ASP A 185 -18.46 4.30 -12.47
C ASP A 185 -17.94 5.64 -11.90
N ILE A 186 -16.92 5.60 -11.06
CA ILE A 186 -16.32 6.80 -10.46
C ILE A 186 -15.01 7.22 -11.12
N VAL A 187 -14.44 6.41 -12.00
CA VAL A 187 -13.25 6.80 -12.78
C VAL A 187 -13.59 7.94 -13.72
N GLY A 188 -12.75 8.98 -13.72
CA GLY A 188 -12.95 10.19 -14.50
C GLY A 188 -13.82 11.26 -13.79
N LYS A 189 -14.48 10.95 -12.67
CA LYS A 189 -15.20 11.96 -11.89
C LYS A 189 -14.20 12.93 -11.23
N LYS A 190 -14.64 14.17 -11.05
CA LYS A 190 -13.88 15.19 -10.34
C LYS A 190 -14.17 15.10 -8.85
N VAL A 191 -13.12 15.11 -8.07
CA VAL A 191 -13.16 15.12 -6.61
C VAL A 191 -12.52 16.40 -6.09
N VAL A 192 -13.17 17.06 -5.15
CA VAL A 192 -12.70 18.29 -4.53
C VAL A 192 -12.24 17.97 -3.12
N PHE A 193 -11.01 18.31 -2.81
CA PHE A 193 -10.44 18.25 -1.47
C PHE A 193 -10.44 19.64 -0.86
N GLU A 194 -11.01 19.75 0.33
CA GLU A 194 -10.94 20.94 1.16
C GLU A 194 -9.80 20.80 2.15
N MET A 195 -8.96 21.81 2.24
CA MET A 195 -7.72 21.81 3.02
C MET A 195 -7.56 23.16 3.71
N LYS A 196 -6.68 23.21 4.72
CA LYS A 196 -6.26 24.46 5.36
C LYS A 196 -4.82 24.79 4.98
N ASP A 197 -4.56 26.07 4.73
CA ASP A 197 -3.21 26.60 4.59
C ASP A 197 -2.55 26.82 5.96
N ALA A 198 -1.31 27.29 5.96
CA ALA A 198 -0.54 27.56 7.18
C ALA A 198 -1.16 28.64 8.08
N GLU A 199 -2.00 29.50 7.54
CA GLU A 199 -2.71 30.56 8.25
C GLU A 199 -4.08 30.10 8.76
N GLY A 200 -4.45 28.84 8.48
CA GLY A 200 -5.72 28.25 8.86
C GLY A 200 -6.89 28.61 7.90
N LYS A 201 -6.61 29.28 6.79
CA LYS A 201 -7.61 29.61 5.79
C LYS A 201 -7.90 28.40 4.91
N THR A 202 -9.17 28.13 4.71
CA THR A 202 -9.64 27.05 3.86
C THR A 202 -9.36 27.34 2.38
N PHE A 203 -8.85 26.34 1.66
CA PHE A 203 -8.73 26.34 0.21
C PHE A 203 -9.13 24.97 -0.35
N GLU A 204 -9.53 24.96 -1.61
CA GLU A 204 -9.95 23.77 -2.31
C GLU A 204 -9.01 23.45 -3.47
N LYS A 205 -8.82 22.16 -3.76
CA LYS A 205 -8.14 21.69 -4.96
C LYS A 205 -8.92 20.52 -5.56
N THR A 206 -9.14 20.61 -6.87
CA THR A 206 -9.90 19.59 -7.62
C THR A 206 -8.94 18.63 -8.31
N PHE A 207 -9.25 17.35 -8.22
CA PHE A 207 -8.55 16.26 -8.90
C PHE A 207 -9.52 15.41 -9.70
N GLU A 208 -9.03 14.69 -10.68
CA GLU A 208 -9.77 13.66 -11.41
C GLU A 208 -9.43 12.28 -10.86
N ILE A 209 -10.41 11.42 -10.69
CA ILE A 209 -10.19 10.03 -10.27
C ILE A 209 -9.62 9.25 -11.47
N GLN A 210 -8.34 8.89 -11.41
CA GLN A 210 -7.66 8.12 -12.46
C GLN A 210 -7.93 6.62 -12.33
N ALA A 211 -8.01 6.14 -11.10
CA ALA A 211 -8.20 4.74 -10.80
C ALA A 211 -8.87 4.55 -9.44
N VAL A 212 -9.33 3.35 -9.18
CA VAL A 212 -9.88 2.92 -7.89
C VAL A 212 -9.06 1.76 -7.38
N ASP A 213 -8.65 1.79 -6.13
CA ASP A 213 -7.87 0.73 -5.53
C ASP A 213 -8.67 -0.58 -5.40
N ALA A 214 -7.99 -1.70 -5.26
CA ALA A 214 -8.64 -3.01 -5.17
C ALA A 214 -9.30 -3.26 -3.81
N GLY A 215 -9.03 -2.41 -2.80
CA GLY A 215 -9.58 -2.55 -1.46
C GLY A 215 -9.26 -3.89 -0.80
N LYS A 216 -8.12 -4.52 -1.10
CA LYS A 216 -7.74 -5.79 -0.49
C LYS A 216 -7.42 -5.60 0.97
N THR A 217 -8.21 -6.25 1.82
CA THR A 217 -8.20 -6.19 3.27
C THR A 217 -7.17 -7.12 3.93
N ASP A 218 -6.32 -7.80 3.17
CA ASP A 218 -5.47 -8.89 3.67
C ASP A 218 -4.19 -8.45 4.40
N THR A 219 -3.96 -7.16 4.53
CA THR A 219 -2.86 -6.65 5.34
C THR A 219 -3.41 -5.76 6.45
N ASN A 220 -3.04 -6.05 7.70
CA ASN A 220 -3.39 -5.26 8.90
C ASN A 220 -2.81 -3.82 8.89
N PHE A 221 -2.46 -3.27 7.74
CA PHE A 221 -2.00 -1.91 7.59
C PHE A 221 -3.14 -1.03 7.09
N ASN A 222 -3.42 0.04 7.81
CA ASN A 222 -4.50 1.02 7.60
C ASN A 222 -4.41 1.83 6.28
N TYR A 223 -4.02 1.19 5.17
CA TYR A 223 -3.93 1.86 3.86
C TYR A 223 -5.26 1.93 3.09
N HIS A 224 -6.30 1.26 3.59
CA HIS A 224 -7.54 1.02 2.82
C HIS A 224 -8.52 2.19 2.72
N GLY A 225 -8.23 3.31 3.33
CA GLY A 225 -9.10 4.49 3.29
C GLY A 225 -8.46 5.72 2.67
N ASN A 226 -7.23 5.61 2.14
CA ASN A 226 -6.49 6.76 1.65
C ASN A 226 -6.73 6.98 0.16
N PHE A 227 -6.97 8.22 -0.22
CA PHE A 227 -6.70 8.67 -1.57
C PHE A 227 -5.19 8.71 -1.81
N TRP A 228 -4.77 8.47 -3.03
CA TRP A 228 -3.36 8.53 -3.39
C TRP A 228 -3.16 9.54 -4.50
N MET A 229 -2.18 10.41 -4.35
CA MET A 229 -1.75 11.38 -5.35
C MET A 229 -0.26 11.20 -5.69
N ASN A 230 0.19 11.85 -6.76
CA ASN A 230 1.61 11.88 -7.06
C ASN A 230 2.38 12.82 -6.10
N ASN A 231 3.69 12.65 -6.05
CA ASN A 231 4.54 13.43 -5.16
C ASN A 231 4.58 14.92 -5.55
N SER A 232 4.47 15.28 -6.83
CA SER A 232 4.52 16.70 -7.28
C SER A 232 3.31 17.48 -6.80
N ASP A 233 2.11 16.93 -6.92
CA ASP A 233 0.89 17.55 -6.40
C ASP A 233 0.92 17.63 -4.88
N GLY A 234 1.40 16.57 -4.21
CA GLY A 234 1.59 16.56 -2.76
C GLY A 234 2.53 17.66 -2.28
N LEU A 235 3.67 17.84 -2.96
CA LEU A 235 4.63 18.91 -2.64
C LEU A 235 4.05 20.31 -2.81
N GLU A 236 3.26 20.53 -3.85
CA GLU A 236 2.59 21.82 -4.09
C GLU A 236 1.63 22.16 -2.95
N ILE A 237 0.84 21.17 -2.52
CA ILE A 237 -0.12 21.33 -1.41
C ILE A 237 0.63 21.54 -0.09
N ALA A 238 1.61 20.71 0.20
CA ALA A 238 2.38 20.79 1.44
C ALA A 238 3.11 22.12 1.60
N LYS A 239 3.62 22.73 0.50
CA LYS A 239 4.18 24.09 0.52
C LYS A 239 3.15 25.11 0.99
N LYS A 240 1.91 25.00 0.54
CA LYS A 240 0.83 25.92 0.92
C LYS A 240 0.42 25.71 2.38
N GLN A 241 0.42 24.45 2.84
CA GLN A 241 0.10 24.08 4.23
C GLN A 241 1.19 24.45 5.23
N ASN A 242 2.45 24.58 4.80
CA ASN A 242 3.61 24.83 5.64
C ASN A 242 4.29 26.20 5.41
N SER A 243 3.54 27.23 5.04
CA SER A 243 4.08 28.60 4.81
C SER A 243 5.24 28.66 3.81
N GLY A 244 5.25 27.79 2.82
CA GLY A 244 6.28 27.76 1.77
C GLY A 244 7.52 26.94 2.10
N GLU A 245 7.67 26.45 3.33
CA GLU A 245 8.74 25.51 3.67
C GLU A 245 8.45 24.10 3.13
N MET A 246 9.42 23.53 2.42
CA MET A 246 9.37 22.12 2.07
C MET A 246 9.85 21.27 3.26
N ARG A 247 8.91 20.56 3.87
CA ARG A 247 9.17 19.55 4.90
C ARG A 247 8.75 18.19 4.33
N PHE A 248 9.58 17.20 4.49
CA PHE A 248 9.40 15.85 3.97
C PHE A 248 9.34 14.86 5.12
#